data_4c503bcbcbffbbf9eb4eac986179659d
#
_entry.id   4c503bcbcbffbbf9eb4eac986179659d
#
_cell.length_a   1.000
_cell.length_b   1.000
_cell.length_c   1.000
_cell.angle_alpha   90.00
_cell.angle_beta   90.00
_cell.angle_gamma   90.00
#
_symmetry.space_group_name_H-M   'P 1'
#
loop_
_entity.id
_entity.type
_entity.pdbx_description
1 polymer ?
#
loop_
_entity_poly.entity_id
_entity_poly.type
_entity_poly.pdbx_seq_one_letter_code
_entity_poly.pdbx_strand_id
1 'polypeptide(L)'
;MANAWNPDLYSKQHAFVWEAAGDLLGLLNPQPGERILDVGCGTGQLTARIAEAGAQVTGVDSSASMLEPARRDFPQISWLLADARKLHFPDPFDAVFSNAALHWIPEARQVAESVAGALRGGGRFVAEFGGHGNVETIVQAAIVAGARQGVNLQ
;
A
#
# COMPACT_ATOMS: atom_id res chain seq x y z
N MET A 1 4.00 -8.64 -17.26
CA MET A 1 4.96 -7.52 -17.31
C MET A 1 4.76 -6.71 -16.04
N ALA A 2 5.78 -6.53 -15.22
CA ALA A 2 5.69 -5.71 -14.01
C ALA A 2 5.42 -4.26 -14.44
N ASN A 3 4.39 -3.62 -13.89
CA ASN A 3 4.15 -2.19 -14.09
C ASN A 3 5.35 -1.43 -13.55
N ALA A 4 6.07 -0.73 -14.44
CA ALA A 4 7.15 0.17 -14.02
C ALA A 4 6.51 1.45 -13.45
N TRP A 5 6.42 1.52 -12.12
CA TRP A 5 5.93 2.71 -11.42
C TRP A 5 6.91 3.86 -11.56
N ASN A 6 6.40 5.05 -11.88
CA ASN A 6 7.17 6.28 -11.94
C ASN A 6 6.97 7.08 -10.66
N PRO A 7 7.98 7.19 -9.76
CA PRO A 7 7.86 7.85 -8.46
C PRO A 7 7.51 9.34 -8.55
N ASP A 8 8.07 10.06 -9.53
CA ASP A 8 7.83 11.51 -9.70
C ASP A 8 6.40 11.80 -10.13
N LEU A 9 5.86 10.97 -11.04
CA LEU A 9 4.48 11.07 -11.48
C LEU A 9 3.53 10.71 -10.34
N TYR A 10 3.86 9.66 -9.58
CA TYR A 10 3.09 9.22 -8.42
C TYR A 10 3.04 10.31 -7.34
N SER A 11 4.18 10.86 -6.94
CA SER A 11 4.26 11.88 -5.91
C SER A 11 3.50 13.17 -6.26
N LYS A 12 3.49 13.56 -7.53
CA LYS A 12 2.80 14.79 -7.98
C LYS A 12 1.30 14.62 -8.20
N GLN A 13 0.87 13.46 -8.69
CA GLN A 13 -0.53 13.23 -9.09
C GLN A 13 -1.36 12.52 -8.02
N HIS A 14 -0.72 11.83 -7.07
CA HIS A 14 -1.40 11.03 -6.04
C HIS A 14 -1.16 11.55 -4.62
N ALA A 15 -0.75 12.82 -4.45
CA ALA A 15 -0.60 13.44 -3.14
C ALA A 15 -1.87 13.30 -2.28
N PHE A 16 -3.05 13.40 -2.89
CA PHE A 16 -4.33 13.23 -2.20
C PHE A 16 -4.50 11.83 -1.55
N VAL A 17 -3.80 10.80 -2.02
CA VAL A 17 -3.91 9.43 -1.48
C VAL A 17 -3.38 9.36 -0.06
N TRP A 18 -2.23 10.02 0.23
CA TRP A 18 -1.73 10.04 1.61
C TRP A 18 -2.32 11.18 2.44
N GLU A 19 -2.83 12.26 1.82
CA GLU A 19 -3.57 13.31 2.51
C GLU A 19 -4.91 12.78 3.03
N ALA A 20 -5.62 11.98 2.20
CA ALA A 20 -6.87 11.33 2.58
C ALA A 20 -6.68 10.18 3.60
N ALA A 21 -5.47 9.63 3.71
CA ALA A 21 -5.18 8.52 4.63
C ALA A 21 -5.10 8.92 6.12
N GLY A 22 -5.42 10.17 6.49
CA GLY A 22 -5.43 10.62 7.89
C GLY A 22 -6.33 9.77 8.78
N ASP A 23 -7.53 9.44 8.30
CA ASP A 23 -8.49 8.60 9.01
C ASP A 23 -7.98 7.16 9.15
N LEU A 24 -7.28 6.64 8.13
CA LEU A 24 -6.70 5.30 8.14
C LEU A 24 -5.57 5.17 9.17
N LEU A 25 -4.73 6.20 9.32
CA LEU A 25 -3.71 6.26 10.37
C LEU A 25 -4.36 6.35 11.76
N GLY A 26 -5.48 7.03 11.88
CA GLY A 26 -6.29 7.06 13.11
C GLY A 26 -6.81 5.66 13.47
N LEU A 27 -7.27 4.88 12.50
CA LEU A 27 -7.68 3.48 12.71
C LEU A 27 -6.49 2.58 13.06
N LEU A 28 -5.33 2.79 12.45
CA LEU A 28 -4.11 2.06 12.79
C LEU A 28 -3.70 2.35 14.24
N ASN A 29 -3.81 3.61 14.67
CA ASN A 29 -3.47 4.09 16.01
C ASN A 29 -2.09 3.56 16.46
N PRO A 30 -1.00 3.89 15.74
CA PRO A 30 0.32 3.34 16.03
C PRO A 30 0.80 3.80 17.40
N GLN A 31 1.37 2.88 18.19
CA GLN A 31 1.88 3.16 19.52
C GLN A 31 3.42 3.14 19.53
N PRO A 32 4.06 3.92 20.41
CA PRO A 32 5.51 3.88 20.58
C PRO A 32 6.01 2.46 20.88
N GLY A 33 7.03 2.04 20.14
CA GLY A 33 7.66 0.73 20.28
C GLY A 33 6.97 -0.42 19.56
N GLU A 34 5.77 -0.23 19.01
CA GLU A 34 5.12 -1.25 18.18
C GLU A 34 5.91 -1.54 16.91
N ARG A 35 5.96 -2.79 16.51
CA ARG A 35 6.48 -3.22 15.23
C ARG A 35 5.36 -3.21 14.20
N ILE A 36 5.48 -2.38 13.18
CA ILE A 36 4.45 -2.21 12.14
C ILE A 36 5.04 -2.49 10.76
N LEU A 37 4.34 -3.30 9.97
CA LEU A 37 4.67 -3.59 8.58
C LEU A 37 3.76 -2.77 7.67
N ASP A 38 4.34 -1.98 6.77
CA ASP A 38 3.61 -1.24 5.73
C ASP A 38 3.78 -1.95 4.38
N VAL A 39 2.68 -2.53 3.87
CA VAL A 39 2.66 -3.35 2.65
C VAL A 39 2.20 -2.52 1.46
N GLY A 40 3.08 -2.39 0.46
CA GLY A 40 2.91 -1.48 -0.67
C GLY A 40 3.21 -0.04 -0.28
N CYS A 41 4.31 0.15 0.46
CA CYS A 41 4.69 1.43 1.07
C CYS A 41 5.05 2.54 0.06
N GLY A 42 5.28 2.18 -1.19
CA GLY A 42 5.62 3.12 -2.25
C GLY A 42 6.84 3.97 -1.92
N THR A 43 6.67 5.29 -2.00
CA THR A 43 7.72 6.28 -1.72
C THR A 43 7.85 6.66 -0.23
N GLY A 44 7.09 6.00 0.66
CA GLY A 44 7.34 5.96 2.09
C GLY A 44 6.73 7.06 2.95
N GLN A 45 5.89 7.96 2.41
CA GLN A 45 5.32 9.10 3.16
C GLN A 45 4.45 8.64 4.34
N LEU A 46 3.54 7.66 4.11
CA LEU A 46 2.70 7.13 5.20
C LEU A 46 3.52 6.32 6.19
N THR A 47 4.48 5.53 5.71
CA THR A 47 5.43 4.78 6.55
C THR A 47 6.17 5.72 7.51
N ALA A 48 6.63 6.88 7.00
CA ALA A 48 7.29 7.88 7.80
C ALA A 48 6.37 8.47 8.88
N ARG A 49 5.11 8.78 8.54
CA ARG A 49 4.11 9.26 9.52
C ARG A 49 3.80 8.22 10.61
N ILE A 50 3.80 6.93 10.28
CA ILE A 50 3.66 5.86 11.28
C ILE A 50 4.89 5.84 12.20
N ALA A 51 6.09 6.00 11.65
CA ALA A 51 7.33 6.04 12.42
C ALA A 51 7.42 7.27 13.34
N GLU A 52 6.87 8.43 12.93
CA GLU A 52 6.79 9.65 13.75
C GLU A 52 5.97 9.44 15.04
N ALA A 53 5.04 8.49 15.06
CA ALA A 53 4.31 8.08 16.27
C ALA A 53 5.15 7.24 17.24
N GLY A 54 6.42 6.95 16.92
CA GLY A 54 7.34 6.17 17.74
C GLY A 54 7.33 4.66 17.47
N ALA A 55 6.62 4.21 16.44
CA ALA A 55 6.61 2.81 16.02
C ALA A 55 7.90 2.43 15.26
N GLN A 56 8.29 1.16 15.36
CA GLN A 56 9.36 0.55 14.57
C GLN A 56 8.76 0.02 13.26
N VAL A 57 8.90 0.79 12.18
CA VAL A 57 8.22 0.48 10.92
C VAL A 57 9.16 -0.19 9.93
N THR A 58 8.66 -1.20 9.23
CA THR A 58 9.27 -1.78 8.04
C THR A 58 8.35 -1.56 6.86
N GLY A 59 8.82 -0.84 5.84
CA GLY A 59 8.11 -0.66 4.58
C GLY A 59 8.52 -1.73 3.57
N VAL A 60 7.54 -2.36 2.93
CA VAL A 60 7.78 -3.29 1.81
C VAL A 60 7.06 -2.84 0.56
N ASP A 61 7.76 -2.94 -0.57
CA ASP A 61 7.19 -2.71 -1.89
C ASP A 61 7.82 -3.67 -2.91
N SER A 62 7.11 -4.01 -3.95
CA SER A 62 7.61 -4.86 -5.04
C SER A 62 8.38 -4.07 -6.10
N SER A 63 8.36 -2.75 -6.06
CA SER A 63 9.02 -1.86 -6.99
C SER A 63 10.27 -1.24 -6.39
N ALA A 64 11.45 -1.59 -6.94
CA ALA A 64 12.71 -0.98 -6.54
C ALA A 64 12.71 0.54 -6.78
N SER A 65 12.10 1.02 -7.88
CA SER A 65 12.02 2.44 -8.22
C SER A 65 11.19 3.24 -7.22
N MET A 66 10.19 2.63 -6.58
CA MET A 66 9.41 3.26 -5.50
C MET A 66 10.22 3.33 -4.20
N LEU A 67 11.05 2.33 -3.91
CA LEU A 67 11.87 2.29 -2.70
C LEU A 67 13.12 3.18 -2.76
N GLU A 68 13.59 3.58 -3.93
CA GLU A 68 14.73 4.48 -4.05
C GLU A 68 14.51 5.84 -3.36
N PRO A 69 13.43 6.60 -3.66
CA PRO A 69 13.11 7.81 -2.93
C PRO A 69 12.82 7.54 -1.44
N ALA A 70 12.14 6.45 -1.09
CA ALA A 70 11.87 6.11 0.31
C ALA A 70 13.16 5.97 1.12
N ARG A 71 14.15 5.25 0.62
CA ARG A 71 15.47 5.08 1.26
C ARG A 71 16.26 6.38 1.36
N ARG A 72 16.18 7.22 0.34
CA ARG A 72 16.87 8.52 0.30
C ARG A 72 16.28 9.49 1.30
N ASP A 73 14.93 9.59 1.32
CA ASP A 73 14.22 10.63 2.07
C ASP A 73 13.99 10.22 3.53
N PHE A 74 13.91 8.90 3.82
CA PHE A 74 13.68 8.36 5.16
C PHE A 74 14.69 7.24 5.50
N PRO A 75 15.99 7.55 5.58
CA PRO A 75 17.07 6.55 5.75
C PRO A 75 17.02 5.81 7.10
N GLN A 76 16.29 6.32 8.09
CA GLN A 76 16.12 5.71 9.41
C GLN A 76 15.10 4.57 9.43
N ILE A 77 14.29 4.39 8.37
CA ILE A 77 13.25 3.37 8.28
C ILE A 77 13.82 2.15 7.52
N SER A 78 13.37 0.95 7.91
CA SER A 78 13.72 -0.29 7.21
C SER A 78 12.87 -0.45 5.95
N TRP A 79 13.54 -0.59 4.80
CA TRP A 79 12.90 -0.74 3.50
C TRP A 79 13.30 -2.06 2.84
N LEU A 80 12.29 -2.87 2.49
CA LEU A 80 12.50 -4.19 1.90
C LEU A 80 11.81 -4.30 0.53
N LEU A 81 12.58 -4.71 -0.48
CA LEU A 81 12.03 -5.10 -1.78
C LEU A 81 11.45 -6.51 -1.64
N ALA A 82 10.13 -6.63 -1.63
CA ALA A 82 9.45 -7.91 -1.43
C ALA A 82 8.08 -7.95 -2.10
N ASP A 83 7.65 -9.18 -2.42
CA ASP A 83 6.33 -9.47 -2.95
C ASP A 83 5.35 -9.71 -1.77
N ALA A 84 4.27 -8.96 -1.71
CA ALA A 84 3.26 -9.07 -0.66
C ALA A 84 2.61 -10.46 -0.55
N ARG A 85 2.69 -11.28 -1.60
CA ARG A 85 2.21 -12.66 -1.61
C ARG A 85 3.10 -13.65 -0.87
N LYS A 86 4.34 -13.24 -0.53
CA LYS A 86 5.41 -14.13 -0.03
C LYS A 86 6.21 -13.50 1.11
N LEU A 87 5.52 -12.73 1.97
CA LEU A 87 6.16 -12.12 3.12
C LEU A 87 6.55 -13.20 4.13
N HIS A 88 7.78 -13.14 4.59
CA HIS A 88 8.27 -14.03 5.64
C HIS A 88 9.24 -13.26 6.54
N PHE A 89 8.92 -13.21 7.83
CA PHE A 89 9.71 -12.52 8.83
C PHE A 89 9.98 -13.45 10.03
N PRO A 90 11.17 -13.40 10.62
CA PRO A 90 11.52 -14.22 11.79
C PRO A 90 10.69 -13.83 13.02
N ASP A 91 10.37 -12.54 13.14
CA ASP A 91 9.60 -12.00 14.25
C ASP A 91 8.30 -11.37 13.74
N PRO A 92 7.17 -11.61 14.39
CA PRO A 92 5.88 -11.08 13.97
C PRO A 92 5.75 -9.59 14.25
N PHE A 93 4.78 -8.95 13.57
CA PHE A 93 4.41 -7.55 13.74
C PHE A 93 3.18 -7.41 14.64
N ASP A 94 3.10 -6.29 15.36
CA ASP A 94 1.94 -5.88 16.15
C ASP A 94 0.78 -5.44 15.24
N ALA A 95 1.13 -4.81 14.12
CA ALA A 95 0.17 -4.40 13.10
C ALA A 95 0.75 -4.54 11.69
N VAL A 96 -0.16 -4.74 10.73
CA VAL A 96 0.10 -4.57 9.31
C VAL A 96 -0.78 -3.44 8.78
N PHE A 97 -0.18 -2.56 8.00
CA PHE A 97 -0.82 -1.44 7.35
C PHE A 97 -0.70 -1.58 5.83
N SER A 98 -1.69 -1.12 5.08
CA SER A 98 -1.60 -1.00 3.62
C SER A 98 -2.57 0.04 3.12
N ASN A 99 -2.11 0.97 2.29
CA ASN A 99 -2.96 1.97 1.67
C ASN A 99 -2.82 1.96 0.15
N ALA A 100 -3.95 1.87 -0.56
CA ALA A 100 -4.06 1.95 -2.02
C ALA A 100 -3.12 0.98 -2.81
N ALA A 101 -2.76 -0.16 -2.23
CA ALA A 101 -1.80 -1.10 -2.83
C ALA A 101 -2.41 -2.45 -3.20
N LEU A 102 -3.23 -3.05 -2.35
CA LEU A 102 -3.60 -4.46 -2.47
C LEU A 102 -4.49 -4.77 -3.68
N HIS A 103 -5.23 -3.82 -4.20
CA HIS A 103 -6.07 -3.98 -5.40
C HIS A 103 -5.26 -4.18 -6.70
N TRP A 104 -3.94 -3.93 -6.67
CA TRP A 104 -3.05 -4.21 -7.79
C TRP A 104 -2.58 -5.67 -7.85
N ILE A 105 -2.92 -6.49 -6.83
CA ILE A 105 -2.46 -7.86 -6.69
C ILE A 105 -3.67 -8.81 -6.85
N PRO A 106 -3.79 -9.50 -7.99
CA PRO A 106 -4.93 -10.38 -8.26
C PRO A 106 -5.04 -11.57 -7.29
N GLU A 107 -3.91 -12.05 -6.75
CA GLU A 107 -3.83 -13.20 -5.85
C GLU A 107 -4.16 -12.83 -4.40
N ALA A 108 -5.32 -12.23 -4.17
CA ALA A 108 -5.75 -11.68 -2.87
C ALA A 108 -5.63 -12.70 -1.72
N ARG A 109 -5.93 -13.99 -1.98
CA ARG A 109 -5.80 -15.05 -0.97
C ARG A 109 -4.35 -15.23 -0.51
N GLN A 110 -3.38 -15.23 -1.42
CA GLN A 110 -1.97 -15.37 -1.07
C GLN A 110 -1.49 -14.18 -0.24
N VAL A 111 -1.96 -12.96 -0.59
CA VAL A 111 -1.67 -11.76 0.20
C VAL A 111 -2.25 -11.89 1.61
N ALA A 112 -3.51 -12.30 1.74
CA ALA A 112 -4.16 -12.46 3.05
C ALA A 112 -3.44 -13.50 3.93
N GLU A 113 -3.06 -14.65 3.37
CA GLU A 113 -2.29 -15.69 4.07
C GLU A 113 -0.90 -15.16 4.49
N SER A 114 -0.24 -14.41 3.63
CA SER A 114 1.07 -13.81 3.85
C SER A 114 1.01 -12.76 4.97
N VAL A 115 0.02 -11.87 4.93
CA VAL A 115 -0.22 -10.84 5.97
C VAL A 115 -0.56 -11.49 7.30
N ALA A 116 -1.44 -12.51 7.31
CA ALA A 116 -1.79 -13.24 8.52
C ALA A 116 -0.56 -13.92 9.15
N GLY A 117 0.34 -14.47 8.32
CA GLY A 117 1.60 -15.07 8.77
C GLY A 117 2.62 -14.07 9.33
N ALA A 118 2.53 -12.80 8.92
CA ALA A 118 3.39 -11.73 9.42
C ALA A 118 2.89 -11.13 10.76
N LEU A 119 1.60 -11.30 11.10
CA LEU A 119 1.01 -10.76 12.32
C LEU A 119 1.20 -11.68 13.51
N ARG A 120 1.43 -11.10 14.68
CA ARG A 120 1.31 -11.84 15.95
C ARG A 120 -0.14 -12.20 16.27
N GLY A 121 -0.34 -13.13 17.18
CA GLY A 121 -1.68 -13.40 17.74
C GLY A 121 -2.27 -12.14 18.38
N GLY A 122 -3.48 -11.75 17.96
CA GLY A 122 -4.14 -10.52 18.40
C GLY A 122 -3.60 -9.23 17.74
N GLY A 123 -2.71 -9.33 16.75
CA GLY A 123 -2.27 -8.20 15.93
C GLY A 123 -3.40 -7.67 15.06
N ARG A 124 -3.28 -6.41 14.58
CA ARG A 124 -4.30 -5.76 13.76
C ARG A 124 -3.84 -5.56 12.32
N PHE A 125 -4.77 -5.71 11.39
CA PHE A 125 -4.57 -5.36 9.98
C PHE A 125 -5.48 -4.21 9.61
N VAL A 126 -4.89 -3.11 9.14
CA VAL A 126 -5.61 -1.91 8.71
C VAL A 126 -5.24 -1.63 7.26
N ALA A 127 -6.24 -1.66 6.37
CA ALA A 127 -5.99 -1.45 4.96
C ALA A 127 -7.14 -0.69 4.27
N GLU A 128 -6.76 0.10 3.27
CA GLU A 128 -7.69 0.72 2.32
C GLU A 128 -7.29 0.36 0.90
N PHE A 129 -8.26 -0.12 0.12
CA PHE A 129 -8.07 -0.47 -1.28
C PHE A 129 -9.39 -0.50 -2.04
N GLY A 130 -9.33 -0.33 -3.37
CA GLY A 130 -10.49 -0.44 -4.24
C GLY A 130 -11.03 -1.86 -4.27
N GLY A 131 -12.30 -2.04 -3.86
CA GLY A 131 -13.00 -3.32 -3.93
C GLY A 131 -13.69 -3.54 -5.29
N HIS A 132 -14.38 -4.68 -5.43
CA HIS A 132 -15.18 -4.97 -6.62
C HIS A 132 -16.22 -3.88 -6.85
N GLY A 133 -16.29 -3.39 -8.09
CA GLY A 133 -17.23 -2.32 -8.47
C GLY A 133 -16.85 -0.92 -7.99
N ASN A 134 -15.67 -0.71 -7.40
CA ASN A 134 -15.23 0.57 -6.84
C ASN A 134 -15.34 1.76 -7.84
N VAL A 135 -15.07 1.53 -9.13
CA VAL A 135 -15.15 2.53 -10.20
C VAL A 135 -16.19 2.17 -11.27
N GLU A 136 -17.12 1.29 -10.97
CA GLU A 136 -18.09 0.74 -11.94
C GLU A 136 -18.84 1.83 -12.68
N THR A 137 -19.34 2.85 -11.98
CA THR A 137 -20.06 3.97 -12.59
C THR A 137 -19.20 4.73 -13.60
N ILE A 138 -17.91 4.90 -13.30
CA ILE A 138 -16.95 5.60 -14.20
C ILE A 138 -16.69 4.72 -15.43
N VAL A 139 -16.47 3.41 -15.23
CA VAL A 139 -16.25 2.45 -16.31
C VAL A 139 -17.45 2.40 -17.24
N GLN A 140 -18.67 2.29 -16.71
CA GLN A 140 -19.90 2.29 -17.50
C GLN A 140 -20.10 3.60 -18.26
N ALA A 141 -19.83 4.74 -17.64
CA ALA A 141 -19.89 6.04 -18.31
C ALA A 141 -18.87 6.14 -19.45
N ALA A 142 -17.65 5.64 -19.25
CA ALA A 142 -16.62 5.62 -20.30
C ALA A 142 -17.00 4.72 -21.47
N ILE A 143 -17.54 3.51 -21.20
CA ILE A 143 -18.04 2.59 -22.24
C ILE A 143 -19.13 3.26 -23.07
N VAL A 144 -20.12 3.90 -22.44
CA VAL A 144 -21.21 4.60 -23.13
C VAL A 144 -20.68 5.76 -23.97
N ALA A 145 -19.76 6.56 -23.43
CA ALA A 145 -19.15 7.68 -24.14
C ALA A 145 -18.31 7.20 -25.34
N GLY A 146 -17.50 6.14 -25.15
CA GLY A 146 -16.70 5.53 -26.19
C GLY A 146 -17.56 5.01 -27.34
N ALA A 147 -18.64 4.28 -27.02
CA ALA A 147 -19.57 3.77 -28.04
C ALA A 147 -20.18 4.88 -28.90
N ARG A 148 -20.51 6.04 -28.31
CA ARG A 148 -20.99 7.22 -29.05
C ARG A 148 -19.94 7.81 -30.02
N GLN A 149 -18.67 7.55 -29.78
CA GLN A 149 -17.55 8.01 -30.61
C GLN A 149 -17.02 6.88 -31.52
N GLY A 150 -17.68 5.71 -31.57
CA GLY A 150 -17.24 4.57 -32.36
C GLY A 150 -16.01 3.84 -31.78
N VAL A 151 -15.68 4.07 -30.50
CA VAL A 151 -14.58 3.41 -29.79
C VAL A 151 -15.16 2.29 -28.93
N ASN A 152 -14.61 1.06 -29.10
CA ASN A 152 -14.95 -0.07 -28.23
C ASN A 152 -13.98 -0.11 -27.04
N LEU A 153 -14.52 0.05 -25.81
CA LEU A 153 -13.78 0.04 -24.55
C LEU A 153 -14.05 -1.24 -23.72
N GLN A 154 -14.58 -2.30 -24.35
CA GLN A 154 -14.78 -3.62 -23.70
C GLN A 154 -13.51 -4.45 -23.73
#